data_773ea7d94d637223f4b73aa649aa7ad3
#
_entry.id   773ea7d94d637223f4b73aa649aa7ad3
#
_cell.length_a   1.000
_cell.length_b   1.000
_cell.length_c   1.000
_cell.angle_alpha   90.00
_cell.angle_beta   90.00
_cell.angle_gamma   90.00
#
_symmetry.space_group_name_H-M   'P 1'
#
loop_
_entity.id
_entity.type
_entity.pdbx_description
1 polymer ?
#
loop_
_entity_poly.entity_id
_entity_poly.type
_entity_poly.pdbx_seq_one_letter_code
_entity_poly.pdbx_strand_id
1 'polypeptide(L)'
;LYPRGKGLGGSSSINGMCYVRGNPMDYELWSAKGAKGWHWANVLPYFKKLENSSEDGEFRGNDGPLSVKKGESKNVLYNTFVQASKEAGYAVSENMNDLQHEGMGPMEMSVKNGVRASAAKSYLYPALKRGNINVITKANVEKILFQNKKAKGVLFSRYGKKITVKAGNGVILCAGSIMSPKILKLSGIGPANELKNHAIEIILERKEVCQLAVLDLIFLMIWEIYYTANLKLE
;
A
#
# COMPACT_ATOMS: atom_id res chain seq x y z
N LEU A 1 11.94 -11.87 -12.97
CA LEU A 1 10.98 -12.44 -12.03
C LEU A 1 10.56 -11.37 -11.03
N TYR A 2 9.26 -11.11 -10.88
CA TYR A 2 8.72 -10.16 -9.91
C TYR A 2 7.91 -10.93 -8.87
N PRO A 3 8.49 -11.35 -7.74
CA PRO A 3 7.78 -12.11 -6.72
C PRO A 3 6.69 -11.25 -6.07
N ARG A 4 5.49 -11.82 -5.94
CA ARG A 4 4.34 -11.22 -5.27
C ARG A 4 3.73 -12.21 -4.30
N GLY A 5 3.30 -11.71 -3.13
CA GLY A 5 2.63 -12.54 -2.14
C GLY A 5 1.24 -12.96 -2.61
N LYS A 6 0.97 -14.26 -2.57
CA LYS A 6 -0.35 -14.85 -2.86
C LYS A 6 -0.88 -15.54 -1.61
N GLY A 7 -1.67 -14.83 -0.83
CA GLY A 7 -2.22 -15.34 0.43
C GLY A 7 -2.61 -14.19 1.35
N LEU A 8 -3.08 -14.53 2.55
CA LEU A 8 -3.43 -13.54 3.57
C LEU A 8 -2.22 -12.68 3.95
N GLY A 9 -2.38 -11.37 3.94
CA GLY A 9 -1.31 -10.41 4.14
C GLY A 9 -0.56 -10.00 2.87
N GLY A 10 -0.82 -10.64 1.71
CA GLY A 10 -0.20 -10.29 0.44
C GLY A 10 1.33 -10.29 0.52
N SER A 11 1.97 -9.31 -0.12
CA SER A 11 3.44 -9.23 -0.15
C SER A 11 4.08 -8.94 1.21
N SER A 12 3.34 -8.42 2.20
CA SER A 12 3.86 -8.27 3.57
C SER A 12 4.18 -9.61 4.25
N SER A 13 3.61 -10.72 3.74
CA SER A 13 3.88 -12.06 4.24
C SER A 13 5.17 -12.68 3.68
N ILE A 14 5.76 -12.10 2.63
CA ILE A 14 6.95 -12.63 1.94
C ILE A 14 8.07 -11.61 1.73
N ASN A 15 7.85 -10.31 2.00
CA ASN A 15 8.84 -9.24 1.82
C ASN A 15 10.04 -9.38 2.80
N GLY A 16 11.06 -8.55 2.62
CA GLY A 16 12.23 -8.47 3.52
C GLY A 16 11.97 -7.80 4.87
N MET A 17 10.72 -7.44 5.18
CA MET A 17 10.30 -6.76 6.42
C MET A 17 10.86 -5.36 6.62
N CYS A 18 11.64 -4.82 5.70
CA CYS A 18 12.13 -3.46 5.81
C CYS A 18 10.97 -2.48 5.93
N TYR A 19 11.00 -1.65 6.96
CA TYR A 19 10.03 -0.60 7.19
C TYR A 19 10.66 0.74 6.82
N VAL A 20 10.14 1.34 5.76
CA VAL A 20 10.60 2.64 5.27
C VAL A 20 9.37 3.47 4.91
N ARG A 21 9.31 4.70 5.40
CA ARG A 21 8.32 5.70 5.01
C ARG A 21 8.78 6.41 3.74
N GLY A 22 7.84 6.95 2.97
CA GLY A 22 8.17 7.88 1.88
C GLY A 22 8.78 9.16 2.43
N ASN A 23 9.66 9.78 1.64
CA ASN A 23 10.27 11.07 2.00
C ASN A 23 9.17 12.15 2.10
N PRO A 24 9.20 13.06 3.09
CA PRO A 24 8.27 14.17 3.21
C PRO A 24 8.09 14.96 1.90
N MET A 25 9.17 15.19 1.16
CA MET A 25 9.15 15.92 -0.11
C MET A 25 8.36 15.19 -1.21
N ASP A 26 8.27 13.86 -1.18
CA ASP A 26 7.45 13.11 -2.15
C ASP A 26 5.97 13.45 -1.96
N TYR A 27 5.50 13.58 -0.73
CA TYR A 27 4.12 13.95 -0.41
C TYR A 27 3.82 15.39 -0.76
N GLU A 28 4.77 16.32 -0.52
CA GLU A 28 4.64 17.70 -0.96
C GLU A 28 4.52 17.77 -2.48
N LEU A 29 5.35 17.00 -3.21
CA LEU A 29 5.29 16.91 -4.67
C LEU A 29 3.97 16.33 -5.16
N TRP A 30 3.43 15.30 -4.49
CA TRP A 30 2.12 14.76 -4.85
C TRP A 30 1.01 15.79 -4.67
N SER A 31 1.03 16.52 -3.58
CA SER A 31 0.07 17.59 -3.32
C SER A 31 0.18 18.70 -4.38
N ALA A 32 1.39 19.12 -4.73
CA ALA A 32 1.63 20.12 -5.78
C ALA A 32 1.16 19.64 -7.16
N LYS A 33 1.23 18.33 -7.44
CA LYS A 33 0.71 17.71 -8.67
C LYS A 33 -0.81 17.48 -8.65
N GLY A 34 -1.54 17.95 -7.63
CA GLY A 34 -3.00 17.91 -7.56
C GLY A 34 -3.59 16.86 -6.61
N ALA A 35 -2.78 16.07 -5.92
CA ALA A 35 -3.26 15.16 -4.88
C ALA A 35 -3.57 15.94 -3.60
N LYS A 36 -4.69 16.66 -3.60
CA LYS A 36 -5.12 17.48 -2.45
C LYS A 36 -5.25 16.63 -1.19
N GLY A 37 -4.73 17.15 -0.06
CA GLY A 37 -4.74 16.44 1.23
C GLY A 37 -3.58 15.45 1.42
N TRP A 38 -2.63 15.38 0.49
CA TRP A 38 -1.44 14.53 0.57
C TRP A 38 -0.16 15.27 0.99
N HIS A 39 -0.28 16.47 1.57
CA HIS A 39 0.86 17.10 2.23
C HIS A 39 1.41 16.23 3.36
N TRP A 40 2.69 16.32 3.62
CA TRP A 40 3.32 15.59 4.71
C TRP A 40 2.59 15.75 6.05
N ALA A 41 2.23 16.99 6.39
CA ALA A 41 1.49 17.29 7.62
C ALA A 41 0.15 16.52 7.73
N ASN A 42 -0.51 16.21 6.60
CA ASN A 42 -1.75 15.43 6.58
C ASN A 42 -1.51 13.92 6.63
N VAL A 43 -0.38 13.46 6.09
CA VAL A 43 -0.05 12.04 5.98
C VAL A 43 0.63 11.51 7.24
N LEU A 44 1.47 12.30 7.88
CA LEU A 44 2.20 11.92 9.10
C LEU A 44 1.30 11.36 10.22
N PRO A 45 0.13 11.93 10.55
CA PRO A 45 -0.75 11.37 11.56
C PRO A 45 -1.18 9.93 11.27
N TYR A 46 -1.32 9.55 9.99
CA TYR A 46 -1.65 8.18 9.60
C TYR A 46 -0.46 7.25 9.74
N PHE A 47 0.76 7.70 9.43
CA PHE A 47 1.97 6.92 9.73
C PHE A 47 2.12 6.67 11.22
N LYS A 48 1.93 7.69 12.05
CA LYS A 48 1.94 7.54 13.51
C LYS A 48 0.84 6.58 14.00
N LYS A 49 -0.37 6.69 13.47
CA LYS A 49 -1.51 5.84 13.83
C LYS A 49 -1.32 4.35 13.47
N LEU A 50 -0.60 4.05 12.39
CA LEU A 50 -0.40 2.66 11.97
C LEU A 50 0.74 1.96 12.72
N GLU A 51 1.70 2.71 13.24
CA GLU A 51 2.98 2.25 13.73
C GLU A 51 2.98 2.03 15.24
N ASN A 52 3.65 0.98 15.66
CA ASN A 52 4.08 0.77 17.04
C ASN A 52 5.61 0.59 17.01
N SER A 53 6.31 1.72 17.08
CA SER A 53 7.77 1.77 17.08
C SER A 53 8.33 1.41 18.45
N SER A 54 9.53 0.81 18.45
CA SER A 54 10.34 0.67 19.64
C SER A 54 11.12 1.95 20.00
N GLU A 55 11.14 2.91 19.08
CA GLU A 55 11.85 4.18 19.24
C GLU A 55 10.85 5.29 19.53
N ASP A 56 11.18 6.17 20.45
CA ASP A 56 10.43 7.40 20.71
C ASP A 56 10.85 8.50 19.74
N GLY A 57 9.96 9.45 19.46
CA GLY A 57 10.25 10.60 18.62
C GLY A 57 9.01 11.35 18.18
N GLU A 58 9.20 12.61 17.79
CA GLU A 58 8.13 13.48 17.34
C GLU A 58 7.37 12.90 16.14
N PHE A 59 8.09 12.21 15.24
CA PHE A 59 7.52 11.64 14.01
C PHE A 59 7.09 10.19 14.18
N ARG A 60 7.21 9.60 15.38
CA ARG A 60 6.96 8.18 15.64
C ARG A 60 5.58 7.94 16.25
N GLY A 61 5.03 6.75 15.99
CA GLY A 61 3.85 6.22 16.67
C GLY A 61 4.23 4.99 17.49
N ASN A 62 3.61 4.80 18.66
CA ASN A 62 3.96 3.74 19.61
C ASN A 62 2.76 2.90 20.09
N ASP A 63 1.56 3.12 19.53
CA ASP A 63 0.33 2.39 19.90
C ASP A 63 -0.41 1.77 18.70
N GLY A 64 0.15 1.91 17.49
CA GLY A 64 -0.45 1.37 16.27
C GLY A 64 -0.35 -0.15 16.15
N PRO A 65 -1.10 -0.76 15.21
CA PRO A 65 -1.15 -2.20 15.06
C PRO A 65 0.11 -2.82 14.42
N LEU A 66 0.90 -2.04 13.67
CA LEU A 66 2.10 -2.49 13.00
C LEU A 66 3.33 -2.31 13.89
N SER A 67 3.83 -3.39 14.46
CA SER A 67 5.06 -3.33 15.24
C SER A 67 6.27 -3.09 14.33
N VAL A 68 7.06 -2.09 14.69
CA VAL A 68 8.30 -1.69 14.03
C VAL A 68 9.43 -1.75 15.05
N LYS A 69 10.50 -2.46 14.73
CA LYS A 69 11.68 -2.61 15.58
C LYS A 69 12.91 -2.17 14.81
N LYS A 70 13.79 -1.43 15.46
CA LYS A 70 15.12 -1.11 14.96
C LYS A 70 15.93 -2.40 14.77
N GLY A 71 16.56 -2.55 13.62
CA GLY A 71 17.43 -3.67 13.31
C GLY A 71 18.70 -3.60 14.12
N GLU A 72 19.13 -4.73 14.64
CA GLU A 72 20.42 -4.87 15.33
C GLU A 72 21.32 -5.75 14.47
N SER A 73 22.54 -5.28 14.18
CA SER A 73 23.55 -6.10 13.55
C SER A 73 24.67 -6.40 14.55
N LYS A 74 24.89 -7.69 14.79
CA LYS A 74 26.01 -8.17 15.62
C LYS A 74 27.28 -8.43 14.79
N ASN A 75 27.22 -8.19 13.48
CA ASN A 75 28.33 -8.42 12.59
C ASN A 75 29.34 -7.27 12.73
N VAL A 76 30.60 -7.62 13.02
CA VAL A 76 31.71 -6.64 13.17
C VAL A 76 31.86 -5.78 11.92
N LEU A 77 31.68 -6.35 10.72
CA LEU A 77 31.78 -5.64 9.46
C LEU A 77 30.73 -4.52 9.32
N TYR A 78 29.56 -4.67 9.95
CA TYR A 78 28.53 -3.63 9.90
C TYR A 78 29.01 -2.34 10.59
N ASN A 79 29.56 -2.45 11.79
CA ASN A 79 30.05 -1.29 12.53
C ASN A 79 31.24 -0.64 11.81
N THR A 80 32.13 -1.48 11.26
CA THR A 80 33.26 -1.01 10.44
C THR A 80 32.77 -0.26 9.20
N PHE A 81 31.74 -0.77 8.53
CA PHE A 81 31.15 -0.13 7.35
C PHE A 81 30.51 1.22 7.69
N VAL A 82 29.75 1.31 8.78
CA VAL A 82 29.15 2.58 9.24
C VAL A 82 30.26 3.59 9.59
N GLN A 83 31.33 3.14 10.26
CA GLN A 83 32.46 4.00 10.60
C GLN A 83 33.19 4.51 9.34
N ALA A 84 33.46 3.63 8.40
CA ALA A 84 34.11 4.01 7.12
C ALA A 84 33.23 4.99 6.33
N SER A 85 31.91 4.83 6.37
CA SER A 85 30.99 5.77 5.72
C SER A 85 31.06 7.15 6.35
N LYS A 86 31.15 7.23 7.67
CA LYS A 86 31.33 8.50 8.40
C LYS A 86 32.66 9.17 8.03
N GLU A 87 33.74 8.40 7.96
CA GLU A 87 35.08 8.91 7.54
C GLU A 87 35.08 9.40 6.10
N ALA A 88 34.27 8.77 5.22
CA ALA A 88 34.06 9.18 3.84
C ALA A 88 33.08 10.38 3.69
N GLY A 89 32.59 10.96 4.79
CA GLY A 89 31.73 12.14 4.78
C GLY A 89 30.24 11.87 4.56
N TYR A 90 29.80 10.60 4.61
CA TYR A 90 28.36 10.28 4.56
C TYR A 90 27.68 10.53 5.90
N ALA A 91 26.44 10.99 5.85
CA ALA A 91 25.62 11.16 7.05
C ALA A 91 25.38 9.81 7.73
N VAL A 92 25.36 9.81 9.05
CA VAL A 92 24.89 8.69 9.84
C VAL A 92 23.48 9.00 10.33
N SER A 93 22.52 8.15 10.00
CA SER A 93 21.13 8.29 10.42
C SER A 93 20.80 7.21 11.46
N GLU A 94 20.51 7.64 12.66
CA GLU A 94 20.06 6.74 13.72
C GLU A 94 18.59 6.33 13.52
N ASN A 95 17.83 7.08 12.74
CA ASN A 95 16.42 6.85 12.48
C ASN A 95 16.03 7.26 11.05
N MET A 96 16.02 6.29 10.15
CA MET A 96 15.72 6.50 8.72
C MET A 96 14.26 6.85 8.42
N ASN A 97 13.37 6.85 9.41
CA ASN A 97 11.95 7.16 9.22
C ASN A 97 11.54 8.50 9.85
N ASP A 98 12.51 9.31 10.27
CA ASP A 98 12.31 10.72 10.66
C ASP A 98 12.46 11.65 9.46
N LEU A 99 12.85 12.89 9.66
CA LEU A 99 13.02 13.86 8.56
C LEU A 99 14.26 13.57 7.70
N GLN A 100 15.32 13.00 8.29
CA GLN A 100 16.54 12.66 7.57
C GLN A 100 16.54 11.21 7.16
N HIS A 101 16.07 10.95 5.94
CA HIS A 101 16.02 9.60 5.37
C HIS A 101 17.34 9.13 4.79
N GLU A 102 18.23 10.06 4.39
CA GLU A 102 19.50 9.74 3.79
C GLU A 102 20.57 9.55 4.87
N GLY A 103 21.40 8.54 4.69
CA GLY A 103 22.50 8.24 5.58
C GLY A 103 22.72 6.75 5.77
N MET A 104 23.73 6.42 6.55
CA MET A 104 24.08 5.05 6.93
C MET A 104 23.60 4.81 8.36
N GLY A 105 22.91 3.71 8.58
CA GLY A 105 22.38 3.40 9.90
C GLY A 105 21.54 2.12 9.93
N PRO A 106 21.02 1.75 11.10
CA PRO A 106 20.23 0.53 11.24
C PRO A 106 18.87 0.68 10.55
N MET A 107 18.54 -0.32 9.73
CA MET A 107 17.23 -0.40 9.10
C MET A 107 16.17 -0.83 10.12
N GLU A 108 15.02 -0.21 10.07
CA GLU A 108 13.87 -0.65 10.85
C GLU A 108 13.10 -1.76 10.14
N MET A 109 12.49 -2.61 10.94
CA MET A 109 11.84 -3.82 10.44
C MET A 109 10.44 -4.00 11.04
N SER A 110 9.50 -4.46 10.21
CA SER A 110 8.16 -4.86 10.65
C SER A 110 8.22 -6.23 11.34
N VAL A 111 8.64 -6.22 12.59
CA VAL A 111 8.84 -7.42 13.42
C VAL A 111 8.22 -7.20 14.80
N LYS A 112 7.54 -8.23 15.33
CA LYS A 112 7.03 -8.29 16.71
C LYS A 112 7.48 -9.58 17.37
N ASN A 113 8.23 -9.48 18.49
CA ASN A 113 8.71 -10.64 19.26
C ASN A 113 9.42 -11.70 18.38
N GLY A 114 10.34 -11.26 17.53
CA GLY A 114 11.07 -12.13 16.61
C GLY A 114 10.27 -12.69 15.42
N VAL A 115 9.02 -12.27 15.26
CA VAL A 115 8.14 -12.78 14.22
C VAL A 115 7.71 -11.65 13.29
N ARG A 116 7.66 -11.92 11.98
CA ARG A 116 7.14 -11.00 10.96
C ARG A 116 5.78 -10.40 11.35
N ALA A 117 5.67 -9.09 11.38
CA ALA A 117 4.43 -8.34 11.54
C ALA A 117 3.79 -8.08 10.16
N SER A 118 3.24 -9.12 9.54
CA SER A 118 2.53 -8.97 8.26
C SER A 118 1.19 -8.25 8.44
N ALA A 119 0.64 -7.70 7.35
CA ALA A 119 -0.70 -7.09 7.36
C ALA A 119 -1.78 -8.07 7.86
N ALA A 120 -1.63 -9.36 7.60
CA ALA A 120 -2.54 -10.37 8.17
C ALA A 120 -2.45 -10.40 9.70
N LYS A 121 -1.24 -10.42 10.27
CA LYS A 121 -1.04 -10.49 11.72
C LYS A 121 -1.41 -9.19 12.41
N SER A 122 -1.03 -8.06 11.82
CA SER A 122 -1.22 -6.74 12.42
C SER A 122 -2.66 -6.25 12.33
N TYR A 123 -3.39 -6.60 11.26
CA TYR A 123 -4.72 -6.05 10.99
C TYR A 123 -5.80 -7.12 10.85
N LEU A 124 -5.61 -8.12 9.96
CA LEU A 124 -6.69 -9.04 9.62
C LEU A 124 -7.08 -9.94 10.78
N TYR A 125 -6.13 -10.61 11.43
CA TYR A 125 -6.44 -11.53 12.52
C TYR A 125 -7.08 -10.83 13.73
N PRO A 126 -6.60 -9.65 14.18
CA PRO A 126 -7.33 -8.87 15.17
C PRO A 126 -8.73 -8.45 14.73
N ALA A 127 -8.90 -8.10 13.44
CA ALA A 127 -10.19 -7.70 12.91
C ALA A 127 -11.20 -8.88 12.86
N LEU A 128 -10.74 -10.07 12.54
CA LEU A 128 -11.59 -11.28 12.53
C LEU A 128 -12.19 -11.59 13.91
N LYS A 129 -11.49 -11.26 14.99
CA LYS A 129 -12.00 -11.45 16.36
C LYS A 129 -13.25 -10.62 16.67
N ARG A 130 -13.51 -9.55 15.90
CA ARG A 130 -14.71 -8.72 16.06
C ARG A 130 -15.97 -9.34 15.44
N GLY A 131 -15.84 -10.39 14.63
CA GLY A 131 -16.95 -11.14 14.04
C GLY A 131 -17.70 -10.44 12.90
N ASN A 132 -17.26 -9.22 12.49
CA ASN A 132 -17.93 -8.44 11.45
C ASN A 132 -17.20 -8.45 10.09
N ILE A 133 -16.25 -9.38 9.91
CA ILE A 133 -15.49 -9.56 8.67
C ILE A 133 -15.64 -10.98 8.17
N ASN A 134 -15.94 -11.12 6.87
CA ASN A 134 -15.90 -12.39 6.17
C ASN A 134 -14.72 -12.43 5.21
N VAL A 135 -13.89 -13.48 5.30
CA VAL A 135 -12.76 -13.70 4.41
C VAL A 135 -13.05 -14.80 3.42
N ILE A 136 -13.02 -14.48 2.14
CA ILE A 136 -13.20 -15.45 1.06
C ILE A 136 -11.84 -15.68 0.40
N THR A 137 -11.25 -16.83 0.65
CA THR A 137 -9.98 -17.24 0.02
C THR A 137 -10.22 -18.04 -1.26
N LYS A 138 -9.14 -18.24 -2.06
CA LYS A 138 -9.22 -18.93 -3.36
C LYS A 138 -10.21 -18.26 -4.32
N ALA A 139 -10.45 -16.96 -4.14
CA ALA A 139 -11.30 -16.13 -4.96
C ALA A 139 -10.44 -15.33 -5.94
N ASN A 140 -10.63 -15.54 -7.23
CA ASN A 140 -9.98 -14.77 -8.28
C ASN A 140 -10.93 -13.67 -8.74
N VAL A 141 -10.63 -12.42 -8.36
CA VAL A 141 -11.44 -11.27 -8.76
C VAL A 141 -11.30 -11.02 -10.26
N GLU A 142 -12.43 -11.02 -10.96
CA GLU A 142 -12.49 -10.80 -12.40
C GLU A 142 -12.73 -9.32 -12.73
N LYS A 143 -13.70 -8.68 -12.06
CA LYS A 143 -14.00 -7.25 -12.25
C LYS A 143 -14.82 -6.67 -11.11
N ILE A 144 -14.79 -5.33 -11.01
CA ILE A 144 -15.71 -4.53 -10.20
C ILE A 144 -16.96 -4.29 -11.04
N LEU A 145 -18.13 -4.38 -10.43
CA LEU A 145 -19.41 -4.14 -11.05
C LEU A 145 -19.85 -2.69 -10.78
N PHE A 146 -20.19 -1.98 -11.85
CA PHE A 146 -20.65 -0.59 -11.79
C PHE A 146 -22.12 -0.46 -12.17
N GLN A 147 -22.80 0.48 -11.55
CA GLN A 147 -24.12 0.97 -11.94
C GLN A 147 -24.12 2.48 -11.79
N ASN A 148 -24.43 3.21 -12.85
CA ASN A 148 -24.39 4.68 -12.87
C ASN A 148 -23.05 5.22 -12.35
N LYS A 149 -21.93 4.66 -12.83
CA LYS A 149 -20.54 4.98 -12.42
C LYS A 149 -20.21 4.76 -10.93
N LYS A 150 -21.10 4.12 -10.16
CA LYS A 150 -20.83 3.75 -8.76
C LYS A 150 -20.48 2.26 -8.68
N ALA A 151 -19.44 1.94 -7.93
CA ALA A 151 -19.11 0.54 -7.62
C ALA A 151 -20.21 -0.08 -6.77
N LYS A 152 -20.82 -1.15 -7.25
CA LYS A 152 -21.95 -1.86 -6.63
C LYS A 152 -21.66 -3.28 -6.23
N GLY A 153 -20.48 -3.78 -6.54
CA GLY A 153 -20.09 -5.13 -6.19
C GLY A 153 -18.83 -5.58 -6.90
N VAL A 154 -18.53 -6.85 -6.70
CA VAL A 154 -17.37 -7.52 -7.28
C VAL A 154 -17.80 -8.87 -7.86
N LEU A 155 -17.34 -9.17 -9.06
CA LEU A 155 -17.44 -10.50 -9.66
C LEU A 155 -16.11 -11.23 -9.45
N PHE A 156 -16.16 -12.43 -8.92
CA PHE A 156 -14.97 -13.29 -8.79
C PHE A 156 -15.31 -14.75 -9.11
N SER A 157 -14.30 -15.51 -9.50
CA SER A 157 -14.41 -16.96 -9.68
C SER A 157 -13.81 -17.69 -8.47
N ARG A 158 -14.48 -18.79 -8.07
CA ARG A 158 -14.03 -19.67 -7.01
C ARG A 158 -14.45 -21.10 -7.33
N TYR A 159 -13.51 -22.02 -7.37
CA TYR A 159 -13.74 -23.41 -7.75
C TYR A 159 -14.56 -23.58 -9.04
N GLY A 160 -14.18 -22.79 -10.07
CA GLY A 160 -14.85 -22.80 -11.39
C GLY A 160 -16.24 -22.10 -11.45
N LYS A 161 -16.75 -21.64 -10.33
CA LYS A 161 -18.05 -20.93 -10.28
C LYS A 161 -17.84 -19.42 -10.21
N LYS A 162 -18.65 -18.67 -10.97
CA LYS A 162 -18.71 -17.19 -10.88
C LYS A 162 -19.66 -16.78 -9.77
N ILE A 163 -19.18 -15.91 -8.90
CA ILE A 163 -19.91 -15.44 -7.73
C ILE A 163 -19.87 -13.90 -7.73
N THR A 164 -21.02 -13.30 -7.46
CA THR A 164 -21.15 -11.85 -7.29
C THR A 164 -21.41 -11.53 -5.82
N VAL A 165 -20.64 -10.58 -5.29
CA VAL A 165 -20.90 -9.97 -3.98
C VAL A 165 -21.28 -8.51 -4.18
N LYS A 166 -22.40 -8.09 -3.60
CA LYS A 166 -22.86 -6.71 -3.64
C LYS A 166 -22.12 -5.86 -2.61
N ALA A 167 -21.82 -4.61 -2.97
CA ALA A 167 -21.23 -3.62 -2.08
C ALA A 167 -22.27 -2.53 -1.75
N GLY A 168 -22.54 -2.32 -0.49
CA GLY A 168 -23.44 -1.26 0.00
C GLY A 168 -22.79 0.12 -0.08
N ASN A 169 -21.59 0.25 0.49
CA ASN A 169 -20.89 1.52 0.62
C ASN A 169 -19.81 1.75 -0.45
N GLY A 170 -19.17 0.69 -0.95
CA GLY A 170 -18.11 0.79 -1.96
C GLY A 170 -17.24 -0.46 -2.03
N VAL A 171 -16.21 -0.39 -2.87
CA VAL A 171 -15.20 -1.44 -3.05
C VAL A 171 -13.83 -0.84 -2.81
N ILE A 172 -13.04 -1.45 -1.94
CA ILE A 172 -11.63 -1.08 -1.70
C ILE A 172 -10.75 -2.05 -2.48
N LEU A 173 -10.00 -1.55 -3.45
CA LEU A 173 -9.15 -2.34 -4.32
C LEU A 173 -7.70 -2.34 -3.82
N CYS A 174 -7.24 -3.47 -3.25
CA CYS A 174 -5.89 -3.66 -2.70
C CYS A 174 -5.19 -4.87 -3.33
N ALA A 175 -5.29 -5.04 -4.65
CA ALA A 175 -4.76 -6.20 -5.36
C ALA A 175 -3.26 -6.08 -5.72
N GLY A 176 -2.60 -5.00 -5.31
CA GLY A 176 -1.19 -4.70 -5.59
C GLY A 176 -0.99 -3.96 -6.92
N SER A 177 0.25 -3.53 -7.14
CA SER A 177 0.64 -2.64 -8.24
C SER A 177 0.33 -3.16 -9.65
N ILE A 178 0.31 -4.46 -9.84
CA ILE A 178 0.05 -5.10 -11.14
C ILE A 178 -1.43 -5.45 -11.29
N MET A 179 -2.04 -6.02 -10.25
CA MET A 179 -3.39 -6.56 -10.38
C MET A 179 -4.48 -5.50 -10.19
N SER A 180 -4.25 -4.44 -9.40
CA SER A 180 -5.23 -3.36 -9.24
C SER A 180 -5.52 -2.65 -10.56
N PRO A 181 -4.51 -2.17 -11.33
CA PRO A 181 -4.75 -1.60 -12.66
C PRO A 181 -5.40 -2.59 -13.63
N LYS A 182 -5.00 -3.87 -13.59
CA LYS A 182 -5.62 -4.90 -14.42
C LYS A 182 -7.11 -5.05 -14.12
N ILE A 183 -7.49 -5.12 -12.85
CA ILE A 183 -8.90 -5.24 -12.44
C ILE A 183 -9.68 -4.01 -12.87
N LEU A 184 -9.10 -2.80 -12.76
CA LEU A 184 -9.73 -1.57 -13.24
C LEU A 184 -10.01 -1.63 -14.74
N LYS A 185 -9.02 -2.01 -15.57
CA LYS A 185 -9.20 -2.17 -17.01
C LYS A 185 -10.27 -3.21 -17.34
N LEU A 186 -10.23 -4.38 -16.72
CA LEU A 186 -11.27 -5.41 -16.87
C LEU A 186 -12.66 -4.94 -16.44
N SER A 187 -12.73 -3.89 -15.62
CA SER A 187 -13.96 -3.27 -15.14
C SER A 187 -14.41 -2.05 -15.98
N GLY A 188 -13.72 -1.76 -17.09
CA GLY A 188 -14.05 -0.64 -17.98
C GLY A 188 -13.44 0.70 -17.57
N ILE A 189 -12.44 0.72 -16.70
CA ILE A 189 -11.72 1.94 -16.29
C ILE A 189 -10.29 1.88 -16.84
N GLY A 190 -9.94 2.73 -17.78
CA GLY A 190 -8.61 2.75 -18.40
C GLY A 190 -8.55 3.55 -19.70
N PRO A 191 -7.44 3.44 -20.46
CA PRO A 191 -7.30 4.08 -21.77
C PRO A 191 -8.34 3.54 -22.75
N ALA A 192 -9.14 4.43 -23.35
CA ALA A 192 -10.28 4.07 -24.19
C ALA A 192 -9.87 3.15 -25.37
N ASN A 193 -8.75 3.46 -26.04
CA ASN A 193 -8.29 2.66 -27.19
C ASN A 193 -7.93 1.23 -26.78
N GLU A 194 -7.25 1.07 -25.65
CA GLU A 194 -6.89 -0.25 -25.13
C GLU A 194 -8.14 -1.06 -24.76
N LEU A 195 -9.10 -0.44 -24.07
CA LEU A 195 -10.36 -1.11 -23.70
C LEU A 195 -11.15 -1.56 -24.91
N LYS A 196 -11.25 -0.70 -25.95
CA LYS A 196 -11.91 -1.04 -27.22
C LYS A 196 -11.25 -2.21 -27.94
N ASN A 197 -9.91 -2.24 -27.97
CA ASN A 197 -9.16 -3.33 -28.61
C ASN A 197 -9.41 -4.69 -27.95
N HIS A 198 -9.82 -4.69 -26.70
CA HIS A 198 -10.19 -5.89 -25.94
C HIS A 198 -11.69 -6.11 -25.79
N ALA A 199 -12.53 -5.37 -26.54
CA ALA A 199 -13.99 -5.42 -26.47
C ALA A 199 -14.54 -5.22 -25.04
N ILE A 200 -13.87 -4.35 -24.25
CA ILE A 200 -14.30 -3.98 -22.90
C ILE A 200 -15.12 -2.69 -22.99
N GLU A 201 -16.32 -2.71 -22.44
CA GLU A 201 -17.18 -1.54 -22.32
C GLU A 201 -16.50 -0.45 -21.47
N ILE A 202 -16.49 0.79 -21.97
CA ILE A 202 -15.86 1.91 -21.28
C ILE A 202 -16.84 2.50 -20.28
N ILE A 203 -16.56 2.34 -19.00
CA ILE A 203 -17.28 2.99 -17.89
C ILE A 203 -16.70 4.38 -17.63
N LEU A 204 -15.36 4.48 -17.62
CA LEU A 204 -14.64 5.72 -17.40
C LEU A 204 -13.29 5.70 -18.11
N GLU A 205 -13.04 6.68 -18.97
CA GLU A 205 -11.71 6.83 -19.55
C GLU A 205 -10.74 7.41 -18.52
N ARG A 206 -9.62 6.70 -18.33
CA ARG A 206 -8.48 7.12 -17.51
C ARG A 206 -7.20 6.68 -18.19
N LYS A 207 -6.53 7.62 -18.85
CA LYS A 207 -5.29 7.37 -19.60
C LYS A 207 -4.14 6.94 -18.68
N GLU A 208 -4.19 7.41 -17.44
CA GLU A 208 -3.16 7.19 -16.41
C GLU A 208 -3.13 5.74 -15.91
N VAL A 209 -4.21 4.98 -16.09
CA VAL A 209 -4.24 3.56 -15.70
C VAL A 209 -3.25 2.77 -16.55
N CYS A 210 -2.08 2.45 -15.99
CA CYS A 210 -0.95 1.74 -16.60
C CYS A 210 -0.15 2.50 -17.68
N GLN A 211 -0.21 3.81 -17.80
CA GLN A 211 0.71 4.52 -18.68
C GLN A 211 2.13 4.66 -18.10
N LEU A 212 2.27 4.55 -16.80
CA LEU A 212 3.57 4.49 -16.13
C LEU A 212 3.52 3.39 -15.08
N ALA A 213 4.11 2.26 -15.39
CA ALA A 213 4.35 1.18 -14.43
C ALA A 213 5.49 1.57 -13.47
N VAL A 214 5.58 2.83 -13.06
CA VAL A 214 6.60 3.31 -12.14
C VAL A 214 5.89 3.91 -10.94
N LEU A 215 6.15 3.36 -9.84
CA LEU A 215 6.02 3.65 -8.40
C LEU A 215 5.16 4.85 -7.93
N ASP A 216 5.03 5.93 -8.69
CA ASP A 216 4.37 7.16 -8.26
C ASP A 216 2.83 7.19 -8.43
N LEU A 217 2.26 6.34 -9.28
CA LEU A 217 0.84 6.42 -9.66
C LEU A 217 -0.11 5.53 -8.86
N ILE A 218 0.40 4.54 -8.14
CA ILE A 218 -0.46 3.58 -7.43
C ILE A 218 -1.20 4.25 -6.27
N PHE A 219 -0.59 5.21 -5.62
CA PHE A 219 -1.23 5.96 -4.53
C PHE A 219 -2.27 6.97 -5.05
N LEU A 220 -2.01 7.66 -6.14
CA LEU A 220 -2.98 8.58 -6.76
C LEU A 220 -4.25 7.84 -7.23
N MET A 221 -4.10 6.62 -7.76
CA MET A 221 -5.24 5.81 -8.22
C MET A 221 -6.10 5.30 -7.05
N ILE A 222 -5.51 4.92 -5.93
CA ILE A 222 -6.25 4.51 -4.73
C ILE A 222 -7.04 5.71 -4.18
N TRP A 223 -6.47 6.90 -4.21
CA TRP A 223 -7.11 8.14 -3.77
C TRP A 223 -8.31 8.51 -4.67
N GLU A 224 -8.15 8.55 -5.98
CA GLU A 224 -9.25 8.89 -6.88
C GLU A 224 -10.39 7.87 -6.83
N ILE A 225 -10.09 6.58 -6.65
CA ILE A 225 -11.12 5.54 -6.49
C ILE A 225 -11.83 5.68 -5.14
N TYR A 226 -11.12 5.98 -4.08
CA TYR A 226 -11.72 6.24 -2.76
C TYR A 226 -12.54 7.52 -2.77
N TYR A 227 -12.05 8.57 -3.40
CA TYR A 227 -12.70 9.88 -3.48
C TYR A 227 -13.88 9.88 -4.46
N THR A 228 -13.76 9.25 -5.63
CA THR A 228 -14.87 9.12 -6.59
C THR A 228 -15.92 8.09 -6.17
N ALA A 229 -15.58 7.09 -5.38
CA ALA A 229 -16.56 6.19 -4.79
C ALA A 229 -17.40 6.87 -3.69
N ASN A 230 -16.89 7.93 -3.07
CA ASN A 230 -17.56 8.72 -2.05
C ASN A 230 -18.07 10.10 -2.52
N LEU A 231 -17.59 10.61 -3.65
CA LEU A 231 -18.15 11.81 -4.27
C LEU A 231 -19.45 11.45 -5.03
N LYS A 232 -20.54 12.11 -4.69
CA LYS A 232 -21.63 12.35 -5.63
C LYS A 232 -21.00 13.07 -6.82
N LEU A 233 -20.88 12.39 -7.94
CA LEU A 233 -20.63 13.04 -9.21
C LEU A 233 -21.90 13.82 -9.53
N GLU A 234 -21.90 15.13 -9.25
CA GLU A 234 -22.83 16.09 -9.87
C GLU A 234 -22.63 16.14 -11.36
#